data_193648d9c02f336fe37a5b279b3da6cb
#
_entry.id   193648d9c02f336fe37a5b279b3da6cb
#
_cell.length_a   1.000
_cell.length_b   1.000
_cell.length_c   1.000
_cell.angle_alpha   90.00
_cell.angle_beta   90.00
_cell.angle_gamma   90.00
#
_symmetry.space_group_name_H-M   'P 1'
#
loop_
_entity.id
_entity.type
_entity.pdbx_description
1 polymer ?
#
loop_
_entity_poly.entity_id
_entity_poly.type
_entity_poly.pdbx_seq_one_letter_code
_entity_poly.pdbx_strand_id
1 'polypeptide(L)'
;TTADVLQSSADAEEGSSHDSQGSLRTGLYAVGSLSSSASAGEEDGLIQTDVTIVAVTVDETGVITDCVIDAVQAKANFDSQGQLLTDLTVPVPSKNELGADYGMGSISGIGKEWNEQAQALADYVVGKTADEVLGIAVDEATKPAEADLASSVTISIGGFQNAIAEAVDRAQPLGA
;
A
#
# COMPACT_ATOMS: atom_id res chain seq x y z
N THR A 1 14.20 -73.21 30.87
CA THR A 1 14.88 -72.22 31.66
C THR A 1 15.03 -70.96 30.82
N THR A 2 14.20 -70.05 31.12
CA THR A 2 13.83 -68.84 30.54
C THR A 2 14.93 -67.78 30.59
N ALA A 3 15.21 -67.09 29.44
CA ALA A 3 16.00 -65.90 29.38
C ALA A 3 15.04 -64.73 29.08
N ASP A 4 15.03 -63.81 29.98
CA ASP A 4 14.29 -62.57 29.90
C ASP A 4 15.10 -61.56 29.12
N VAL A 5 14.54 -61.02 28.03
CA VAL A 5 15.14 -59.97 27.23
C VAL A 5 14.45 -58.68 27.58
N LEU A 6 15.16 -57.87 28.32
CA LEU A 6 14.76 -56.49 28.59
C LEU A 6 14.91 -55.64 27.34
N GLN A 7 13.79 -55.16 26.83
CA GLN A 7 13.70 -54.23 25.75
C GLN A 7 13.75 -52.80 26.31
N SER A 8 14.86 -52.12 26.09
CA SER A 8 15.03 -50.71 26.37
C SER A 8 14.44 -49.92 25.20
N SER A 9 13.30 -49.30 25.41
CA SER A 9 12.75 -48.29 24.52
C SER A 9 13.47 -46.98 24.79
N ALA A 10 14.29 -46.57 23.83
CA ALA A 10 14.82 -45.22 23.76
C ALA A 10 13.70 -44.31 23.25
N ASP A 11 13.15 -43.49 24.10
CA ASP A 11 12.32 -42.34 23.72
C ASP A 11 13.21 -41.34 22.99
N ALA A 12 13.04 -41.28 21.67
CA ALA A 12 13.53 -40.17 20.88
C ALA A 12 12.55 -38.99 21.10
N GLU A 13 12.91 -38.07 21.96
CA GLU A 13 12.30 -36.75 21.99
C GLU A 13 12.64 -36.05 20.66
N GLU A 14 11.70 -36.08 19.71
CA GLU A 14 11.69 -35.13 18.62
C GLU A 14 11.51 -33.75 19.22
N GLY A 15 12.61 -33.06 19.42
CA GLY A 15 12.61 -31.63 19.68
C GLY A 15 11.99 -30.90 18.46
N SER A 16 10.70 -30.68 18.55
CA SER A 16 10.04 -29.69 17.70
C SER A 16 10.66 -28.32 18.01
N SER A 17 11.68 -27.94 17.24
CA SER A 17 12.10 -26.57 17.15
C SER A 17 10.94 -25.80 16.50
N HIS A 18 10.00 -25.32 17.31
CA HIS A 18 9.18 -24.20 16.94
C HIS A 18 10.16 -23.02 16.79
N ASP A 19 10.61 -22.83 15.55
CA ASP A 19 11.15 -21.56 15.12
C ASP A 19 10.13 -20.51 15.55
N SER A 20 10.51 -19.67 16.51
CA SER A 20 9.75 -18.51 16.91
C SER A 20 9.81 -17.51 15.74
N GLN A 21 9.06 -17.77 14.67
CA GLN A 21 8.69 -16.73 13.76
C GLN A 21 7.83 -15.76 14.56
N GLY A 22 8.43 -14.61 14.90
CA GLY A 22 7.73 -13.54 15.58
C GLY A 22 6.39 -13.31 14.92
N SER A 23 5.36 -13.13 15.73
CA SER A 23 3.97 -13.00 15.27
C SER A 23 3.86 -11.81 14.32
N LEU A 24 3.68 -12.06 13.02
CA LEU A 24 3.40 -11.04 12.03
C LEU A 24 2.03 -10.42 12.29
N ARG A 25 1.94 -9.11 12.09
CA ARG A 25 0.71 -8.33 12.20
C ARG A 25 0.44 -7.65 10.87
N THR A 26 -0.83 -7.58 10.47
CA THR A 26 -1.24 -6.93 9.23
C THR A 26 -2.12 -5.73 9.54
N GLY A 27 -1.86 -4.62 8.89
CA GLY A 27 -2.64 -3.39 8.95
C GLY A 27 -3.11 -2.96 7.59
N LEU A 28 -4.32 -2.40 7.54
CA LEU A 28 -4.92 -1.81 6.35
C LEU A 28 -5.35 -0.39 6.69
N TYR A 29 -5.03 0.54 5.80
CA TYR A 29 -5.55 1.90 5.84
C TYR A 29 -6.06 2.32 4.48
N ALA A 30 -7.23 2.96 4.46
CA ALA A 30 -7.79 3.59 3.28
C ALA A 30 -8.29 4.98 3.63
N VAL A 31 -7.98 5.96 2.77
CA VAL A 31 -8.40 7.35 2.93
C VAL A 31 -8.84 7.92 1.59
N GLY A 32 -9.97 8.61 1.59
CA GLY A 32 -10.52 9.28 0.41
C GLY A 32 -10.38 10.79 0.49
N SER A 33 -10.27 11.43 -0.67
CA SER A 33 -10.29 12.88 -0.83
C SER A 33 -11.24 13.27 -1.96
N LEU A 34 -11.94 14.40 -1.79
CA LEU A 34 -12.79 15.04 -2.80
C LEU A 34 -12.21 16.37 -3.27
N SER A 35 -10.96 16.69 -2.88
CA SER A 35 -10.35 18.01 -3.12
C SER A 35 -10.18 18.37 -4.60
N SER A 36 -10.20 17.38 -5.49
CA SER A 36 -10.12 17.57 -6.94
C SER A 36 -11.50 17.85 -7.61
N SER A 37 -12.57 17.91 -6.82
CA SER A 37 -13.92 18.22 -7.34
C SER A 37 -14.07 19.69 -7.67
N ALA A 38 -14.90 19.99 -8.68
CA ALA A 38 -15.20 21.34 -9.12
C ALA A 38 -16.71 21.53 -9.32
N SER A 39 -17.23 22.71 -8.95
CA SER A 39 -18.62 23.08 -9.20
C SER A 39 -18.85 23.33 -10.69
N ALA A 40 -20.05 23.03 -11.18
CA ALA A 40 -20.48 23.45 -12.50
C ALA A 40 -20.65 24.99 -12.57
N GLY A 41 -20.33 25.55 -13.74
CA GLY A 41 -20.46 26.98 -14.03
C GLY A 41 -20.65 27.19 -15.54
N GLU A 42 -19.70 27.85 -16.18
CA GLU A 42 -19.63 27.92 -17.65
C GLU A 42 -19.21 26.59 -18.24
N GLU A 43 -18.47 25.80 -17.46
CA GLU A 43 -18.07 24.40 -17.76
C GLU A 43 -18.82 23.42 -16.86
N ASP A 44 -18.81 22.15 -17.25
CA ASP A 44 -19.40 21.07 -16.47
C ASP A 44 -18.71 20.92 -15.11
N GLY A 45 -19.47 20.53 -14.11
CA GLY A 45 -18.94 20.19 -12.80
C GLY A 45 -18.30 18.79 -12.78
N LEU A 46 -17.44 18.59 -11.80
CA LEU A 46 -16.75 17.31 -11.56
C LEU A 46 -16.85 16.93 -10.09
N ILE A 47 -17.35 15.75 -9.81
CA ILE A 47 -17.06 15.06 -8.54
C ILE A 47 -15.94 14.08 -8.80
N GLN A 48 -14.83 14.23 -8.06
CA GLN A 48 -13.71 13.29 -8.12
C GLN A 48 -13.41 12.80 -6.71
N THR A 49 -13.39 11.48 -6.57
CA THR A 49 -12.94 10.79 -5.35
C THR A 49 -11.60 10.15 -5.64
N ASP A 50 -10.57 10.56 -4.92
CA ASP A 50 -9.24 9.94 -4.92
C ASP A 50 -9.10 9.13 -3.63
N VAL A 51 -8.99 7.81 -3.74
CA VAL A 51 -8.84 6.89 -2.60
C VAL A 51 -7.45 6.30 -2.62
N THR A 52 -6.71 6.48 -1.52
CA THR A 52 -5.43 5.80 -1.27
C THR A 52 -5.68 4.58 -0.40
N ILE A 53 -5.10 3.46 -0.75
CA ILE A 53 -5.22 2.17 -0.05
C ILE A 53 -3.81 1.66 0.23
N VAL A 54 -3.53 1.34 1.49
CA VAL A 54 -2.25 0.76 1.91
C VAL A 54 -2.50 -0.45 2.80
N ALA A 55 -1.86 -1.55 2.47
CA ALA A 55 -1.76 -2.71 3.34
C ALA A 55 -0.30 -2.96 3.71
N VAL A 56 -0.02 -3.25 4.98
CA VAL A 56 1.32 -3.57 5.46
C VAL A 56 1.30 -4.83 6.31
N THR A 57 2.39 -5.58 6.25
CA THR A 57 2.72 -6.59 7.25
C THR A 57 3.93 -6.07 8.04
N VAL A 58 3.85 -6.19 9.37
CA VAL A 58 4.94 -5.79 10.27
C VAL A 58 5.30 -6.94 11.19
N ASP A 59 6.55 -6.98 11.60
CA ASP A 59 7.02 -7.89 12.64
C ASP A 59 6.59 -7.42 14.05
N GLU A 60 7.00 -8.14 15.07
CA GLU A 60 6.69 -7.83 16.47
C GLU A 60 7.31 -6.51 16.95
N THR A 61 8.35 -6.01 16.29
CA THR A 61 9.04 -4.75 16.60
C THR A 61 8.44 -3.55 15.86
N GLY A 62 7.50 -3.79 14.93
CA GLY A 62 6.87 -2.74 14.13
C GLY A 62 7.64 -2.40 12.85
N VAL A 63 8.60 -3.24 12.47
CA VAL A 63 9.33 -3.10 11.20
C VAL A 63 8.48 -3.71 10.07
N ILE A 64 8.32 -2.95 8.98
CA ILE A 64 7.55 -3.36 7.81
C ILE A 64 8.29 -4.52 7.11
N THR A 65 7.61 -5.64 6.96
CA THR A 65 8.11 -6.82 6.24
C THR A 65 7.52 -6.94 4.85
N ASP A 66 6.35 -6.32 4.62
CA ASP A 66 5.71 -6.24 3.31
C ASP A 66 4.80 -5.02 3.24
N CYS A 67 4.65 -4.45 2.03
CA CYS A 67 3.79 -3.29 1.80
C CYS A 67 3.14 -3.38 0.42
N VAL A 68 1.86 -3.04 0.36
CA VAL A 68 1.12 -2.88 -0.90
C VAL A 68 0.46 -1.51 -0.91
N ILE A 69 0.64 -0.79 -2.00
CA ILE A 69 0.05 0.53 -2.22
C ILE A 69 -0.83 0.46 -3.47
N ASP A 70 -2.07 0.93 -3.35
CA ASP A 70 -2.99 1.08 -4.47
C ASP A 70 -3.78 2.40 -4.35
N ALA A 71 -4.45 2.77 -5.41
CA ALA A 71 -5.34 3.93 -5.40
C ALA A 71 -6.49 3.74 -6.39
N VAL A 72 -7.64 4.32 -6.06
CA VAL A 72 -8.79 4.40 -6.95
C VAL A 72 -9.13 5.86 -7.19
N GLN A 73 -9.33 6.23 -8.46
CA GLN A 73 -9.77 7.55 -8.86
C GLN A 73 -11.10 7.43 -9.59
N ALA A 74 -12.20 7.76 -8.89
CA ALA A 74 -13.54 7.76 -9.46
C ALA A 74 -13.96 9.19 -9.82
N LYS A 75 -14.55 9.37 -11.01
CA LYS A 75 -14.97 10.67 -11.54
C LYS A 75 -16.40 10.60 -12.04
N ALA A 76 -17.18 11.65 -11.75
CA ALA A 76 -18.48 11.88 -12.35
C ALA A 76 -18.64 13.36 -12.75
N ASN A 77 -18.95 13.60 -14.01
CA ASN A 77 -19.25 14.92 -14.51
C ASN A 77 -20.75 15.17 -14.46
N PHE A 78 -21.13 16.41 -14.26
CA PHE A 78 -22.51 16.88 -14.24
C PHE A 78 -22.63 18.28 -14.84
N ASP A 79 -23.77 18.58 -15.46
CA ASP A 79 -24.03 19.90 -16.04
C ASP A 79 -24.42 20.97 -14.98
N SER A 80 -24.65 22.19 -15.43
CA SER A 80 -25.07 23.31 -14.57
C SER A 80 -26.46 23.14 -13.92
N GLN A 81 -27.23 22.13 -14.35
CA GLN A 81 -28.53 21.75 -13.80
C GLN A 81 -28.43 20.57 -12.83
N GLY A 82 -27.22 20.02 -12.64
CA GLY A 82 -26.96 18.87 -11.79
C GLY A 82 -27.26 17.52 -12.46
N GLN A 83 -27.46 17.49 -13.79
CA GLN A 83 -27.68 16.26 -14.50
C GLN A 83 -26.35 15.54 -14.75
N LEU A 84 -26.29 14.25 -14.41
CA LEU A 84 -25.10 13.43 -14.62
C LEU A 84 -24.82 13.21 -16.10
N LEU A 85 -23.55 13.40 -16.49
CA LEU A 85 -23.03 13.23 -17.84
C LEU A 85 -22.16 11.98 -17.99
N THR A 86 -21.72 11.41 -16.86
CA THR A 86 -20.89 10.22 -16.83
C THR A 86 -21.75 8.96 -16.79
N ASP A 87 -21.39 7.93 -17.56
CA ASP A 87 -21.99 6.60 -17.46
C ASP A 87 -21.53 5.91 -16.16
N LEU A 88 -22.44 5.86 -15.17
CA LEU A 88 -22.15 5.28 -13.86
C LEU A 88 -22.15 3.73 -13.85
N THR A 89 -22.45 3.09 -14.97
CA THR A 89 -22.41 1.62 -15.06
C THR A 89 -21.04 1.06 -15.40
N VAL A 90 -20.11 1.94 -15.81
CA VAL A 90 -18.72 1.56 -16.12
C VAL A 90 -17.95 1.32 -14.83
N PRO A 91 -17.33 0.14 -14.64
CA PRO A 91 -16.47 -0.12 -13.48
C PRO A 91 -15.30 0.85 -13.39
N VAL A 92 -14.89 1.17 -12.17
CA VAL A 92 -13.71 2.01 -11.90
C VAL A 92 -12.61 1.12 -11.33
N PRO A 93 -11.69 0.62 -12.15
CA PRO A 93 -10.58 -0.20 -11.69
C PRO A 93 -9.58 0.64 -10.87
N SER A 94 -8.79 -0.03 -10.04
CA SER A 94 -7.69 0.61 -9.32
C SER A 94 -6.55 1.00 -10.27
N LYS A 95 -5.62 1.83 -9.80
CA LYS A 95 -4.45 2.22 -10.61
C LYS A 95 -3.50 1.05 -10.85
N ASN A 96 -3.42 0.09 -9.92
CA ASN A 96 -2.67 -1.14 -10.14
C ASN A 96 -3.31 -2.02 -11.21
N GLU A 97 -4.65 -2.12 -11.23
CA GLU A 97 -5.37 -2.86 -12.27
C GLU A 97 -5.25 -2.19 -13.65
N LEU A 98 -5.26 -0.86 -13.70
CA LEU A 98 -5.07 -0.10 -14.94
C LEU A 98 -3.65 -0.30 -15.52
N GLY A 99 -2.62 -0.37 -14.67
CA GLY A 99 -1.26 -0.50 -15.13
C GLY A 99 -0.91 0.55 -16.20
N ALA A 100 -0.52 0.09 -17.39
CA ALA A 100 -0.18 0.96 -18.52
C ALA A 100 -1.37 1.76 -19.07
N ASP A 101 -2.60 1.31 -18.88
CA ASP A 101 -3.79 2.02 -19.32
C ASP A 101 -4.06 3.30 -18.51
N TYR A 102 -3.40 3.45 -17.34
CA TYR A 102 -3.42 4.71 -16.59
C TYR A 102 -2.69 5.82 -17.34
N GLY A 103 -1.68 5.47 -18.15
CA GLY A 103 -1.03 6.35 -19.12
C GLY A 103 -0.01 7.34 -18.53
N MET A 104 0.45 7.12 -17.31
CA MET A 104 1.44 7.98 -16.66
C MET A 104 2.83 7.82 -17.29
N GLY A 105 3.20 6.63 -17.75
CA GLY A 105 4.53 6.33 -18.29
C GLY A 105 4.94 7.24 -19.44
N SER A 106 3.98 7.67 -20.26
CA SER A 106 4.22 8.57 -21.39
C SER A 106 4.54 10.02 -20.99
N ILE A 107 4.15 10.44 -19.79
CA ILE A 107 4.34 11.81 -19.26
C ILE A 107 5.28 11.85 -18.05
N SER A 108 5.59 10.71 -17.47
CA SER A 108 6.55 10.58 -16.37
C SER A 108 7.96 10.87 -16.85
N GLY A 109 8.69 11.74 -16.14
CA GLY A 109 10.10 12.05 -16.46
C GLY A 109 11.06 10.87 -16.42
N ILE A 110 10.64 9.75 -15.81
CA ILE A 110 11.40 8.50 -15.69
C ILE A 110 10.81 7.36 -16.53
N GLY A 111 9.75 7.62 -17.32
CA GLY A 111 9.10 6.64 -18.18
C GLY A 111 8.36 5.51 -17.45
N LYS A 112 8.11 5.65 -16.15
CA LYS A 112 7.42 4.63 -15.35
C LYS A 112 5.95 4.96 -15.13
N GLU A 113 5.13 3.92 -15.18
CA GLU A 113 3.72 3.99 -14.82
C GLU A 113 3.51 4.20 -13.31
N TRP A 114 2.28 4.58 -12.93
CA TRP A 114 1.94 4.84 -11.54
C TRP A 114 2.14 3.61 -10.65
N ASN A 115 1.68 2.46 -11.09
CA ASN A 115 1.81 1.19 -10.36
C ASN A 115 3.27 0.77 -10.18
N GLU A 116 4.15 1.02 -11.16
CA GLU A 116 5.58 0.76 -11.04
C GLU A 116 6.24 1.67 -10.00
N GLN A 117 5.81 2.94 -9.93
CA GLN A 117 6.31 3.89 -8.94
C GLN A 117 5.77 3.59 -7.55
N ALA A 118 4.49 3.20 -7.43
CA ALA A 118 3.89 2.76 -6.17
C ALA A 118 4.57 1.49 -5.63
N GLN A 119 4.89 0.53 -6.50
CA GLN A 119 5.64 -0.68 -6.12
C GLN A 119 7.05 -0.31 -5.64
N ALA A 120 7.74 0.59 -6.35
CA ALA A 120 9.09 1.02 -5.94
C ALA A 120 9.08 1.70 -4.55
N LEU A 121 8.05 2.47 -4.23
CA LEU A 121 7.87 3.04 -2.89
C LEU A 121 7.55 1.94 -1.85
N ALA A 122 6.68 1.00 -2.20
CA ALA A 122 6.34 -0.12 -1.33
C ALA A 122 7.58 -0.98 -0.99
N ASP A 123 8.41 -1.28 -1.98
CA ASP A 123 9.67 -2.00 -1.78
C ASP A 123 10.67 -1.20 -0.91
N TYR A 124 10.71 0.12 -1.11
CA TYR A 124 11.63 1.00 -0.37
C TYR A 124 11.32 1.10 1.13
N VAL A 125 10.06 0.96 1.52
CA VAL A 125 9.66 1.04 2.93
C VAL A 125 9.80 -0.28 3.68
N VAL A 126 10.03 -1.39 3.00
CA VAL A 126 10.35 -2.68 3.66
C VAL A 126 11.65 -2.53 4.46
N GLY A 127 11.64 -3.02 5.69
CA GLY A 127 12.73 -2.88 6.64
C GLY A 127 12.73 -1.57 7.44
N LYS A 128 11.75 -0.71 7.25
CA LYS A 128 11.59 0.56 7.99
C LYS A 128 10.45 0.47 9.01
N THR A 129 10.53 1.31 10.02
CA THR A 129 9.44 1.60 10.97
C THR A 129 8.55 2.72 10.43
N ALA A 130 7.39 2.94 11.05
CA ALA A 130 6.50 4.06 10.70
C ALA A 130 7.20 5.42 10.80
N ASP A 131 8.00 5.64 11.85
CA ASP A 131 8.76 6.89 12.05
C ASP A 131 9.79 7.11 10.94
N GLU A 132 10.49 6.07 10.51
CA GLU A 132 11.45 6.14 9.41
C GLU A 132 10.76 6.42 8.08
N VAL A 133 9.56 5.87 7.84
CA VAL A 133 8.75 6.18 6.65
C VAL A 133 8.32 7.65 6.64
N LEU A 134 7.84 8.17 7.78
CA LEU A 134 7.49 9.60 7.92
C LEU A 134 8.71 10.51 7.78
N GLY A 135 9.91 10.00 8.11
CA GLY A 135 11.19 10.71 8.01
C GLY A 135 11.81 10.72 6.60
N ILE A 136 11.25 10.01 5.60
CA ILE A 136 11.75 10.06 4.23
C ILE A 136 11.66 11.49 3.70
N ALA A 137 12.83 12.03 3.28
CA ALA A 137 12.90 13.42 2.84
C ALA A 137 12.12 13.64 1.53
N VAL A 138 11.37 14.73 1.50
CA VAL A 138 10.58 15.17 0.34
C VAL A 138 10.84 16.63 0.02
N ASP A 139 10.61 17.03 -1.23
CA ASP A 139 10.63 18.41 -1.68
C ASP A 139 9.30 19.16 -1.33
N GLU A 140 9.20 20.42 -1.78
CA GLU A 140 8.00 21.25 -1.56
C GLU A 140 6.71 20.65 -2.21
N ALA A 141 6.87 19.83 -3.25
CA ALA A 141 5.78 19.10 -3.91
C ALA A 141 5.52 17.72 -3.30
N THR A 142 6.14 17.42 -2.16
CA THR A 142 6.12 16.13 -1.46
C THR A 142 6.62 14.95 -2.30
N LYS A 143 7.47 15.20 -3.30
CA LYS A 143 8.16 14.16 -4.06
C LYS A 143 9.43 13.74 -3.34
N PRO A 144 9.91 12.49 -3.51
CA PRO A 144 11.15 12.05 -2.89
C PRO A 144 12.32 12.98 -3.20
N ALA A 145 13.04 13.41 -2.17
CA ALA A 145 14.25 14.21 -2.28
C ALA A 145 15.54 13.35 -2.22
N GLU A 146 15.45 12.12 -1.70
CA GLU A 146 16.57 11.18 -1.66
C GLU A 146 16.83 10.58 -3.03
N ALA A 147 18.08 10.64 -3.51
CA ALA A 147 18.45 10.27 -4.89
C ALA A 147 18.04 8.82 -5.26
N ASP A 148 18.20 7.90 -4.34
CA ASP A 148 17.88 6.48 -4.57
C ASP A 148 16.40 6.29 -4.86
N LEU A 149 15.52 6.88 -4.04
CA LEU A 149 14.08 6.78 -4.23
C LEU A 149 13.61 7.64 -5.42
N ALA A 150 14.13 8.86 -5.56
CA ALA A 150 13.78 9.79 -6.64
C ALA A 150 14.09 9.25 -8.04
N SER A 151 15.05 8.34 -8.17
CA SER A 151 15.36 7.66 -9.44
C SER A 151 14.23 6.72 -9.91
N SER A 152 13.38 6.29 -9.01
CA SER A 152 12.31 5.31 -9.25
C SER A 152 10.91 5.83 -8.96
N VAL A 153 10.79 6.92 -8.20
CA VAL A 153 9.51 7.51 -7.76
C VAL A 153 9.56 9.03 -7.94
N THR A 154 8.70 9.56 -8.79
CA THR A 154 8.56 11.01 -9.06
C THR A 154 7.17 11.53 -8.71
N ILE A 155 6.27 10.66 -8.27
CA ILE A 155 4.96 11.05 -7.73
C ILE A 155 5.11 11.65 -6.32
N SER A 156 4.12 12.45 -5.90
CA SER A 156 4.03 12.91 -4.53
C SER A 156 3.82 11.74 -3.58
N ILE A 157 4.63 11.63 -2.53
CA ILE A 157 4.58 10.50 -1.57
C ILE A 157 4.09 10.91 -0.18
N GLY A 158 3.90 12.20 0.12
CA GLY A 158 3.52 12.65 1.45
C GLY A 158 2.22 12.01 1.97
N GLY A 159 1.22 11.85 1.11
CA GLY A 159 -0.01 11.12 1.44
C GLY A 159 0.22 9.64 1.71
N PHE A 160 1.14 9.01 0.96
CA PHE A 160 1.49 7.59 1.15
C PHE A 160 2.29 7.37 2.42
N GLN A 161 3.22 8.28 2.78
CA GLN A 161 3.96 8.19 4.04
C GLN A 161 2.99 8.14 5.23
N ASN A 162 2.02 9.05 5.26
CA ASN A 162 0.99 9.07 6.29
C ASN A 162 0.12 7.80 6.28
N ALA A 163 -0.31 7.35 5.09
CA ALA A 163 -1.15 6.17 4.95
C ALA A 163 -0.42 4.88 5.38
N ILE A 164 0.88 4.76 5.10
CA ILE A 164 1.72 3.64 5.54
C ILE A 164 1.86 3.66 7.07
N ALA A 165 2.16 4.81 7.66
CA ALA A 165 2.27 4.94 9.12
C ALA A 165 0.96 4.57 9.82
N GLU A 166 -0.19 5.05 9.32
CA GLU A 166 -1.51 4.70 9.82
C GLU A 166 -1.81 3.20 9.69
N ALA A 167 -1.39 2.56 8.59
CA ALA A 167 -1.54 1.13 8.41
C ALA A 167 -0.69 0.34 9.42
N VAL A 168 0.55 0.77 9.69
CA VAL A 168 1.42 0.18 10.72
C VAL A 168 0.79 0.30 12.10
N ASP A 169 0.27 1.47 12.47
CA ASP A 169 -0.37 1.71 13.76
C ASP A 169 -1.62 0.84 13.99
N ARG A 170 -2.28 0.44 12.90
CA ARG A 170 -3.48 -0.42 12.93
C ARG A 170 -3.17 -1.90 12.79
N ALA A 171 -1.91 -2.28 12.69
CA ALA A 171 -1.52 -3.66 12.45
C ALA A 171 -1.85 -4.57 13.65
N GLN A 172 -2.58 -5.65 13.37
CA GLN A 172 -3.02 -6.63 14.35
C GLN A 172 -2.64 -8.06 13.90
N PRO A 173 -2.50 -9.01 14.83
CA PRO A 173 -2.29 -10.41 14.48
C PRO A 173 -3.43 -10.92 13.60
N LEU A 174 -3.10 -11.71 12.57
CA LEU A 174 -4.10 -12.38 11.74
C LEU A 174 -4.84 -13.43 12.58
N GLY A 175 -6.16 -13.35 12.64
CA GLY A 175 -7.00 -14.31 13.36
C GLY A 175 -7.27 -13.96 14.82
N ALA A 176 -7.05 -12.71 15.23
CA ALA A 176 -7.48 -12.20 16.52
C ALA A 176 -8.96 -11.77 16.50
#